data_9861e7e65842b73b8ebe6c480b539cbb
#
_entry.id   9861e7e65842b73b8ebe6c480b539cbb
#
_cell.length_a   1.000
_cell.length_b   1.000
_cell.length_c   1.000
_cell.angle_alpha   90.00
_cell.angle_beta   90.00
_cell.angle_gamma   90.00
#
_symmetry.space_group_name_H-M   'P 1'
#
loop_
_entity.id
_entity.type
_entity.pdbx_description
1 polymer ?
#
loop_
_entity_poly.entity_id
_entity_poly.type
_entity_poly.pdbx_seq_one_letter_code
_entity_poly.pdbx_strand_id
1 'polypeptide(L)'
;VYCENMEGINVHKYGAHIFHTSNKEVWNFVNSIVEFNRYTNNPLANYKGKLYNLPFNMNTFYQMWGVSTPEAALAVIEEQKSEAIRKMEIDGVIEPRNLEEQAQVLIGKDIYEKLIKGYTEKQWGRKCEDLPAFIIRRLPVRLVFDNNYFNDKYQGIPVGGYNKLIEGLLDGIETKTGIDFFSDRAHWMSVADKIIFTGKIDEFYDYRFGNLEYRTVRFEEEVIDCSNYQGNAVVNYTEREVP
;
A
#
# COMPACT_ATOMS: atom_id res chain seq x y z
N VAL A 1 8.92 -10.95 1.80
CA VAL A 1 9.94 -9.94 2.22
C VAL A 1 11.37 -10.28 1.78
N TYR A 2 11.55 -11.14 0.78
CA TYR A 2 12.87 -11.52 0.28
C TYR A 2 13.59 -10.34 -0.36
N CYS A 3 14.85 -10.13 0.03
CA CYS A 3 15.73 -9.12 -0.54
C CYS A 3 16.90 -9.80 -1.26
N GLU A 4 17.29 -9.22 -2.38
CA GLU A 4 18.47 -9.59 -3.13
C GLU A 4 19.45 -8.42 -3.17
N ASN A 5 20.74 -8.68 -2.97
CA ASN A 5 21.74 -7.64 -3.13
C ASN A 5 22.19 -7.58 -4.60
N MET A 6 21.87 -6.49 -5.26
CA MET A 6 22.25 -6.21 -6.65
C MET A 6 23.08 -4.92 -6.67
N GLU A 7 24.32 -4.99 -7.12
CA GLU A 7 25.25 -3.85 -7.20
C GLU A 7 25.37 -3.06 -5.86
N GLY A 8 25.30 -3.75 -4.72
CA GLY A 8 25.33 -3.13 -3.40
C GLY A 8 23.99 -2.57 -2.90
N ILE A 9 22.91 -2.71 -3.68
CA ILE A 9 21.56 -2.27 -3.35
C ILE A 9 20.74 -3.47 -2.87
N ASN A 10 20.06 -3.33 -1.73
CA ASN A 10 19.10 -4.33 -1.27
C ASN A 10 17.76 -4.16 -2.00
N VAL A 11 17.53 -4.98 -3.01
CA VAL A 11 16.32 -4.98 -3.83
C VAL A 11 15.24 -5.83 -3.18
N HIS A 12 14.08 -5.23 -2.89
CA HIS A 12 12.89 -5.94 -2.40
C HIS A 12 12.17 -6.61 -3.57
N LYS A 13 12.44 -7.91 -3.80
CA LYS A 13 11.99 -8.65 -5.00
C LYS A 13 10.47 -8.74 -5.19
N TYR A 14 9.70 -8.60 -4.13
CA TYR A 14 8.24 -8.74 -4.15
C TYR A 14 7.53 -7.49 -3.66
N GLY A 15 8.09 -6.32 -4.00
CA GLY A 15 7.56 -5.01 -3.62
C GLY A 15 8.19 -4.45 -2.35
N ALA A 16 8.09 -3.14 -2.20
CA ALA A 16 8.66 -2.42 -1.07
C ALA A 16 8.00 -2.84 0.25
N HIS A 17 8.82 -3.19 1.22
CA HIS A 17 8.40 -3.51 2.58
C HIS A 17 9.09 -2.55 3.55
N ILE A 18 8.31 -1.78 4.28
CA ILE A 18 8.79 -0.90 5.32
C ILE A 18 8.18 -1.39 6.64
N PHE A 19 9.03 -1.73 7.60
CA PHE A 19 8.55 -2.11 8.92
C PHE A 19 8.10 -0.86 9.67
N HIS A 20 6.92 -0.90 10.26
CA HIS A 20 6.41 0.19 11.09
C HIS A 20 5.54 -0.36 12.23
N THR A 21 5.59 0.30 13.38
CA THR A 21 4.79 -0.05 14.55
C THR A 21 4.76 1.11 15.55
N SER A 22 3.68 1.23 16.29
CA SER A 22 3.60 2.09 17.48
C SER A 22 3.94 1.35 18.78
N ASN A 23 4.07 0.01 18.72
CA ASN A 23 4.42 -0.81 19.88
C ASN A 23 5.93 -0.84 20.10
N LYS A 24 6.37 -0.28 21.23
CA LYS A 24 7.79 -0.21 21.59
C LYS A 24 8.42 -1.59 21.84
N GLU A 25 7.67 -2.53 22.38
CA GLU A 25 8.18 -3.89 22.65
C GLU A 25 8.47 -4.63 21.35
N VAL A 26 7.55 -4.54 20.37
CA VAL A 26 7.75 -5.11 19.03
C VAL A 26 8.94 -4.45 18.34
N TRP A 27 9.07 -3.11 18.41
CA TRP A 27 10.21 -2.40 17.86
C TRP A 27 11.54 -2.85 18.48
N ASN A 28 11.59 -2.92 19.80
CA ASN A 28 12.79 -3.38 20.51
C ASN A 28 13.13 -4.83 20.17
N PHE A 29 12.12 -5.70 20.07
CA PHE A 29 12.31 -7.11 19.73
C PHE A 29 12.95 -7.25 18.33
N VAL A 30 12.41 -6.63 17.29
CA VAL A 30 12.99 -6.76 15.95
C VAL A 30 14.39 -6.13 15.86
N ASN A 31 14.65 -5.03 16.59
CA ASN A 31 15.98 -4.43 16.69
C ASN A 31 16.98 -5.26 17.52
N SER A 32 16.54 -6.17 18.36
CA SER A 32 17.44 -7.12 19.02
C SER A 32 17.98 -8.19 18.08
N ILE A 33 17.29 -8.43 16.94
CA ILE A 33 17.67 -9.40 15.92
C ILE A 33 18.55 -8.75 14.85
N VAL A 34 18.11 -7.60 14.33
CA VAL A 34 18.81 -6.84 13.28
C VAL A 34 18.59 -5.35 13.47
N GLU A 35 19.62 -4.55 13.25
CA GLU A 35 19.51 -3.10 13.30
C GLU A 35 18.61 -2.56 12.19
N PHE A 36 17.72 -1.62 12.53
CA PHE A 36 16.89 -0.91 11.55
C PHE A 36 17.45 0.49 11.29
N ASN A 37 17.43 0.91 10.04
CA ASN A 37 17.78 2.27 9.66
C ASN A 37 16.66 3.26 10.04
N ARG A 38 16.87 4.55 9.75
CA ARG A 38 15.87 5.62 9.99
C ARG A 38 15.08 5.99 8.74
N TYR A 39 14.81 5.02 7.87
CA TYR A 39 14.05 5.28 6.68
C TYR A 39 12.65 5.74 7.03
N THR A 40 12.26 6.91 6.50
CA THR A 40 10.90 7.44 6.59
C THR A 40 10.24 7.29 5.23
N ASN A 41 9.12 6.57 5.19
CA ASN A 41 8.39 6.34 3.94
C ASN A 41 7.63 7.60 3.53
N ASN A 42 8.02 8.22 2.44
CA ASN A 42 7.42 9.43 1.86
C ASN A 42 7.24 9.29 0.35
N PRO A 43 6.32 8.43 -0.10
CA PRO A 43 6.10 8.19 -1.51
C PRO A 43 5.59 9.45 -2.22
N LEU A 44 5.90 9.53 -3.51
CA LEU A 44 5.36 10.55 -4.41
C LEU A 44 4.35 9.92 -5.37
N ALA A 45 3.40 10.72 -5.81
CA ALA A 45 2.56 10.42 -6.96
C ALA A 45 3.00 11.28 -8.14
N ASN A 46 3.16 10.66 -9.31
CA ASN A 46 3.37 11.36 -10.57
C ASN A 46 2.09 11.23 -11.40
N TYR A 47 1.50 12.37 -11.74
CA TYR A 47 0.37 12.46 -12.66
C TYR A 47 0.71 13.41 -13.80
N LYS A 48 0.87 12.89 -15.00
CA LYS A 48 1.21 13.66 -16.23
C LYS A 48 2.44 14.55 -16.04
N GLY A 49 3.48 14.00 -15.40
CA GLY A 49 4.72 14.72 -15.12
C GLY A 49 4.68 15.68 -13.94
N LYS A 50 3.52 15.86 -13.29
CA LYS A 50 3.39 16.68 -12.08
C LYS A 50 3.46 15.79 -10.83
N LEU A 51 4.36 16.15 -9.92
CA LEU A 51 4.57 15.42 -8.67
C LEU A 51 3.67 15.93 -7.55
N TYR A 52 3.16 15.00 -6.76
CA TYR A 52 2.36 15.24 -5.56
C TYR A 52 2.87 14.41 -4.40
N ASN A 53 2.91 14.99 -3.21
CA ASN A 53 3.24 14.24 -1.99
C ASN A 53 2.10 13.32 -1.55
N LEU A 54 2.48 12.17 -0.98
CA LEU A 54 1.58 11.23 -0.34
C LEU A 54 2.02 11.00 1.12
N PRO A 55 1.09 10.67 2.05
CA PRO A 55 -0.36 10.62 1.89
C PRO A 55 -0.96 12.01 1.62
N PHE A 56 -2.26 12.09 1.32
CA PHE A 56 -2.90 13.38 1.06
C PHE A 56 -2.78 14.30 2.27
N ASN A 57 -1.97 15.35 2.13
CA ASN A 57 -1.62 16.28 3.20
C ASN A 57 -1.53 17.71 2.65
N MET A 58 -1.18 18.69 3.48
CA MET A 58 -1.10 20.10 3.06
C MET A 58 -0.11 20.33 1.92
N ASN A 59 0.96 19.52 1.77
CA ASN A 59 1.84 19.63 0.60
C ASN A 59 1.11 19.18 -0.67
N THR A 60 0.33 18.11 -0.62
CA THR A 60 -0.51 17.65 -1.74
C THR A 60 -1.50 18.74 -2.17
N PHE A 61 -2.18 19.37 -1.20
CA PHE A 61 -3.18 20.40 -1.46
C PHE A 61 -2.55 21.69 -2.01
N TYR A 62 -1.39 22.07 -1.49
CA TYR A 62 -0.62 23.17 -2.05
C TYR A 62 -0.20 22.90 -3.50
N GLN A 63 0.33 21.71 -3.78
CA GLN A 63 0.73 21.30 -5.13
C GLN A 63 -0.45 21.22 -6.10
N MET A 64 -1.64 20.86 -5.61
CA MET A 64 -2.83 20.68 -6.44
C MET A 64 -3.59 21.99 -6.67
N TRP A 65 -3.80 22.77 -5.61
CA TRP A 65 -4.70 23.93 -5.60
C TRP A 65 -4.01 25.27 -5.24
N GLY A 66 -2.74 25.25 -4.81
CA GLY A 66 -2.02 26.44 -4.37
C GLY A 66 -2.44 26.95 -2.98
N VAL A 67 -3.23 26.17 -2.23
CA VAL A 67 -3.70 26.54 -0.89
C VAL A 67 -2.64 26.28 0.17
N SER A 68 -2.47 27.19 1.14
CA SER A 68 -1.44 27.12 2.17
C SER A 68 -1.98 27.01 3.59
N THR A 69 -3.30 27.10 3.78
CA THR A 69 -3.91 26.95 5.10
C THR A 69 -4.91 25.80 5.16
N PRO A 70 -5.10 25.16 6.34
CA PRO A 70 -6.08 24.10 6.53
C PRO A 70 -7.50 24.51 6.13
N GLU A 71 -7.90 25.74 6.47
CA GLU A 71 -9.24 26.26 6.16
C GLU A 71 -9.46 26.36 4.65
N ALA A 72 -8.46 26.86 3.89
CA ALA A 72 -8.55 26.96 2.44
C ALA A 72 -8.57 25.57 1.78
N ALA A 73 -7.80 24.61 2.29
CA ALA A 73 -7.81 23.25 1.79
C ALA A 73 -9.17 22.57 2.05
N LEU A 74 -9.71 22.72 3.27
CA LEU A 74 -11.04 22.20 3.63
C LEU A 74 -12.13 22.81 2.75
N ALA A 75 -12.09 24.12 2.49
CA ALA A 75 -13.10 24.77 1.66
C ALA A 75 -13.16 24.15 0.26
N VAL A 76 -12.00 23.90 -0.38
CA VAL A 76 -11.96 23.25 -1.71
C VAL A 76 -12.46 21.81 -1.64
N ILE A 77 -12.06 21.05 -0.62
CA ILE A 77 -12.51 19.67 -0.42
C ILE A 77 -14.03 19.63 -0.23
N GLU A 78 -14.58 20.44 0.66
CA GLU A 78 -16.03 20.44 0.95
C GLU A 78 -16.87 20.96 -0.23
N GLU A 79 -16.37 21.90 -1.03
CA GLU A 79 -17.01 22.31 -2.26
C GLU A 79 -17.16 21.13 -3.23
N GLN A 80 -16.06 20.42 -3.52
CA GLN A 80 -16.06 19.29 -4.45
C GLN A 80 -16.87 18.10 -3.93
N LYS A 81 -16.80 17.82 -2.60
CA LYS A 81 -17.65 16.81 -1.96
C LYS A 81 -19.14 17.15 -2.09
N SER A 82 -19.50 18.41 -1.86
CA SER A 82 -20.88 18.88 -1.98
C SER A 82 -21.42 18.74 -3.41
N GLU A 83 -20.57 18.96 -4.42
CA GLU A 83 -20.95 18.70 -5.81
C GLU A 83 -21.22 17.21 -6.06
N ALA A 84 -20.36 16.32 -5.53
CA ALA A 84 -20.53 14.89 -5.68
C ALA A 84 -21.82 14.40 -4.97
N ILE A 85 -22.08 14.87 -3.74
CA ILE A 85 -23.30 14.55 -2.98
C ILE A 85 -24.54 15.01 -3.72
N ARG A 86 -24.55 16.26 -4.21
CA ARG A 86 -25.69 16.81 -4.97
C ARG A 86 -25.97 15.99 -6.23
N LYS A 87 -24.94 15.55 -6.93
CA LYS A 87 -25.10 14.68 -8.09
C LYS A 87 -25.77 13.36 -7.71
N MET A 88 -25.32 12.73 -6.63
CA MET A 88 -25.91 11.50 -6.12
C MET A 88 -27.38 11.70 -5.73
N GLU A 89 -27.72 12.80 -5.05
CA GLU A 89 -29.10 13.15 -4.67
C GLU A 89 -30.01 13.30 -5.90
N ILE A 90 -29.54 13.96 -6.97
CA ILE A 90 -30.27 14.08 -8.24
C ILE A 90 -30.54 12.71 -8.83
N ASP A 91 -29.56 11.79 -8.75
CA ASP A 91 -29.67 10.43 -9.25
C ASP A 91 -30.46 9.51 -8.29
N GLY A 92 -30.99 10.03 -7.17
CA GLY A 92 -31.73 9.28 -6.17
C GLY A 92 -30.88 8.33 -5.33
N VAL A 93 -29.57 8.58 -5.23
CA VAL A 93 -28.59 7.76 -4.55
C VAL A 93 -28.34 8.34 -3.15
N ILE A 94 -28.59 7.57 -2.10
CA ILE A 94 -28.43 7.99 -0.70
C ILE A 94 -27.01 7.69 -0.19
N GLU A 95 -26.45 6.54 -0.56
CA GLU A 95 -25.11 6.10 -0.18
C GLU A 95 -24.28 5.76 -1.40
N PRO A 96 -22.96 6.00 -1.38
CA PRO A 96 -22.07 5.64 -2.50
C PRO A 96 -22.18 4.16 -2.87
N ARG A 97 -22.47 3.88 -4.13
CA ARG A 97 -22.66 2.53 -4.67
C ARG A 97 -21.36 1.83 -5.03
N ASN A 98 -20.34 2.62 -5.36
CA ASN A 98 -19.08 2.14 -5.88
C ASN A 98 -17.90 2.99 -5.39
N LEU A 99 -16.69 2.58 -5.75
CA LEU A 99 -15.45 3.24 -5.34
C LEU A 99 -15.35 4.68 -5.86
N GLU A 100 -15.80 4.96 -7.08
CA GLU A 100 -15.79 6.31 -7.65
C GLU A 100 -16.61 7.29 -6.83
N GLU A 101 -17.89 6.96 -6.57
CA GLU A 101 -18.76 7.79 -5.75
C GLU A 101 -18.21 7.96 -4.34
N GLN A 102 -17.74 6.87 -3.73
CA GLN A 102 -17.15 6.89 -2.39
C GLN A 102 -15.91 7.81 -2.31
N ALA A 103 -15.02 7.75 -3.30
CA ALA A 103 -13.85 8.60 -3.33
C ALA A 103 -14.22 10.07 -3.46
N GLN A 104 -15.14 10.40 -4.36
CA GLN A 104 -15.55 11.79 -4.59
C GLN A 104 -16.23 12.41 -3.36
N VAL A 105 -17.04 11.68 -2.63
CA VAL A 105 -17.65 12.17 -1.37
C VAL A 105 -16.68 12.22 -0.20
N LEU A 106 -15.54 11.53 -0.27
CA LEU A 106 -14.52 11.57 0.79
C LEU A 106 -13.53 12.73 0.60
N ILE A 107 -13.06 12.95 -0.63
CA ILE A 107 -11.91 13.83 -0.91
C ILE A 107 -12.07 14.75 -2.11
N GLY A 108 -13.23 14.69 -2.78
CA GLY A 108 -13.51 15.50 -3.96
C GLY A 108 -12.96 14.93 -5.27
N LYS A 109 -13.36 15.56 -6.35
CA LYS A 109 -13.12 15.12 -7.72
C LYS A 109 -11.65 15.17 -8.13
N ASP A 110 -10.95 16.25 -7.79
CA ASP A 110 -9.58 16.48 -8.27
C ASP A 110 -8.59 15.42 -7.79
N ILE A 111 -8.65 15.07 -6.49
CA ILE A 111 -7.79 14.04 -5.91
C ILE A 111 -8.18 12.68 -6.48
N TYR A 112 -9.48 12.40 -6.59
CA TYR A 112 -9.95 11.16 -7.19
C TYR A 112 -9.43 10.98 -8.61
N GLU A 113 -9.66 11.93 -9.50
CA GLU A 113 -9.29 11.81 -10.92
C GLU A 113 -7.78 11.73 -11.15
N LYS A 114 -7.00 12.52 -10.40
CA LYS A 114 -5.55 12.62 -10.62
C LYS A 114 -4.74 11.57 -9.88
N LEU A 115 -5.13 11.20 -8.65
CA LEU A 115 -4.29 10.40 -7.78
C LEU A 115 -4.83 9.02 -7.43
N ILE A 116 -6.13 8.76 -7.68
CA ILE A 116 -6.76 7.49 -7.30
C ILE A 116 -7.23 6.71 -8.51
N LYS A 117 -8.01 7.32 -9.40
CA LYS A 117 -8.73 6.61 -10.45
C LYS A 117 -7.83 5.71 -11.30
N GLY A 118 -6.88 6.28 -12.02
CA GLY A 118 -6.03 5.50 -12.93
C GLY A 118 -5.15 4.50 -12.20
N TYR A 119 -4.62 4.87 -11.02
CA TYR A 119 -3.86 3.96 -10.17
C TYR A 119 -4.67 2.75 -9.72
N THR A 120 -5.90 2.97 -9.27
CA THR A 120 -6.79 1.89 -8.83
C THR A 120 -7.23 1.02 -9.99
N GLU A 121 -7.63 1.61 -11.12
CA GLU A 121 -8.12 0.89 -12.28
C GLU A 121 -7.06 -0.03 -12.90
N LYS A 122 -5.79 0.39 -12.93
CA LYS A 122 -4.71 -0.49 -13.42
C LYS A 122 -4.37 -1.61 -12.46
N GLN A 123 -4.41 -1.37 -11.14
CA GLN A 123 -4.18 -2.42 -10.15
C GLN A 123 -5.28 -3.47 -10.12
N TRP A 124 -6.53 -3.04 -10.24
CA TRP A 124 -7.68 -3.95 -10.20
C TRP A 124 -8.06 -4.51 -11.57
N GLY A 125 -7.57 -3.92 -12.67
CA GLY A 125 -7.97 -4.29 -14.03
C GLY A 125 -9.44 -4.03 -14.32
N ARG A 126 -10.10 -3.18 -13.52
CA ARG A 126 -11.53 -2.85 -13.56
C ARG A 126 -11.72 -1.35 -13.38
N LYS A 127 -12.82 -0.81 -13.86
CA LYS A 127 -13.17 0.60 -13.63
C LYS A 127 -13.55 0.84 -12.16
N CYS A 128 -13.31 2.03 -11.65
CA CYS A 128 -13.68 2.40 -10.29
C CYS A 128 -15.21 2.32 -10.05
N GLU A 129 -16.01 2.56 -11.08
CA GLU A 129 -17.49 2.41 -11.03
C GLU A 129 -17.96 0.96 -10.83
N ASP A 130 -17.10 -0.03 -11.18
CA ASP A 130 -17.36 -1.46 -11.02
C ASP A 130 -16.78 -2.05 -9.73
N LEU A 131 -16.10 -1.24 -8.93
CA LEU A 131 -15.46 -1.65 -7.69
C LEU A 131 -16.30 -1.26 -6.46
N PRO A 132 -16.39 -2.12 -5.43
CA PRO A 132 -17.16 -1.82 -4.23
C PRO A 132 -16.67 -0.58 -3.48
N ALA A 133 -17.57 0.22 -2.95
CA ALA A 133 -17.27 1.44 -2.20
C ALA A 133 -16.37 1.20 -0.97
N PHE A 134 -16.46 0.03 -0.33
CA PHE A 134 -15.70 -0.27 0.88
C PHE A 134 -14.18 -0.30 0.68
N ILE A 135 -13.69 -0.51 -0.54
CA ILE A 135 -12.25 -0.54 -0.88
C ILE A 135 -11.57 0.77 -0.47
N ILE A 136 -12.28 1.90 -0.62
CA ILE A 136 -11.73 3.23 -0.33
C ILE A 136 -12.44 3.91 0.86
N ARG A 137 -13.07 3.15 1.72
CA ARG A 137 -13.86 3.68 2.84
C ARG A 137 -13.07 4.62 3.77
N ARG A 138 -11.75 4.45 3.85
CA ARG A 138 -10.85 5.24 4.69
C ARG A 138 -9.69 5.76 3.88
N LEU A 139 -9.74 7.04 3.55
CA LEU A 139 -8.61 7.77 3.00
C LEU A 139 -8.08 8.73 4.06
N PRO A 140 -6.81 8.63 4.43
CA PRO A 140 -6.23 9.59 5.36
C PRO A 140 -6.06 10.94 4.67
N VAL A 141 -6.81 11.94 5.13
CA VAL A 141 -6.64 13.35 4.79
C VAL A 141 -6.01 14.03 6.00
N ARG A 142 -4.85 14.66 5.81
CA ARG A 142 -4.11 15.33 6.86
C ARG A 142 -4.01 16.82 6.59
N LEU A 143 -4.47 17.62 7.53
CA LEU A 143 -4.40 19.09 7.44
C LEU A 143 -3.11 19.65 8.07
N VAL A 144 -2.01 18.93 7.87
CA VAL A 144 -0.67 19.28 8.33
C VAL A 144 0.34 19.04 7.20
N PHE A 145 1.48 19.73 7.22
CA PHE A 145 2.59 19.52 6.29
C PHE A 145 3.46 18.35 6.77
N ASP A 146 2.96 17.12 6.58
CA ASP A 146 3.66 15.91 6.98
C ASP A 146 3.58 14.86 5.86
N ASN A 147 4.72 14.55 5.26
CA ASN A 147 4.86 13.57 4.18
C ASN A 147 5.16 12.16 4.69
N ASN A 148 5.27 11.93 6.00
CA ASN A 148 5.43 10.59 6.52
C ASN A 148 4.17 9.77 6.24
N TYR A 149 4.33 8.69 5.47
CA TYR A 149 3.19 7.86 5.07
C TYR A 149 2.51 7.17 6.24
N PHE A 150 3.29 6.72 7.22
CA PHE A 150 2.76 6.02 8.40
C PHE A 150 2.49 6.97 9.56
N ASN A 151 1.49 6.63 10.38
CA ASN A 151 1.20 7.30 11.65
C ASN A 151 1.94 6.66 12.83
N ASP A 152 2.65 5.55 12.59
CA ASP A 152 3.35 4.82 13.63
C ASP A 152 4.59 5.55 14.13
N LYS A 153 4.87 5.36 15.41
CA LYS A 153 5.98 6.01 16.10
C LYS A 153 7.36 5.54 15.63
N TYR A 154 7.44 4.28 15.20
CA TYR A 154 8.67 3.65 14.76
C TYR A 154 8.51 3.14 13.34
N GLN A 155 9.50 3.35 12.52
CA GLN A 155 9.59 2.81 11.17
C GLN A 155 11.03 2.69 10.71
N GLY A 156 11.29 1.79 9.76
CA GLY A 156 12.61 1.60 9.19
C GLY A 156 12.69 0.36 8.32
N ILE A 157 13.87 0.14 7.76
CA ILE A 157 14.21 -1.03 6.96
C ILE A 157 15.41 -1.70 7.61
N PRO A 158 15.45 -3.06 7.72
CA PRO A 158 16.59 -3.76 8.29
C PRO A 158 17.88 -3.49 7.51
N VAL A 159 18.94 -3.15 8.21
CA VAL A 159 20.26 -2.94 7.61
C VAL A 159 20.77 -4.25 6.99
N GLY A 160 21.02 -4.24 5.70
CA GLY A 160 21.40 -5.42 4.93
C GLY A 160 20.23 -6.29 4.46
N GLY A 161 18.99 -5.78 4.55
CA GLY A 161 17.80 -6.41 3.99
C GLY A 161 17.04 -7.30 4.97
N TYR A 162 15.83 -7.67 4.58
CA TYR A 162 14.90 -8.44 5.43
C TYR A 162 15.31 -9.90 5.66
N ASN A 163 16.18 -10.48 4.80
CA ASN A 163 16.60 -11.87 4.95
C ASN A 163 17.21 -12.13 6.34
N LYS A 164 18.05 -11.20 6.83
CA LYS A 164 18.67 -11.29 8.15
C LYS A 164 17.66 -11.31 9.30
N LEU A 165 16.59 -10.51 9.17
CA LEU A 165 15.52 -10.51 10.16
C LEU A 165 14.80 -11.86 10.17
N ILE A 166 14.48 -12.42 9.00
CA ILE A 166 13.81 -13.71 8.89
C ILE A 166 14.71 -14.85 9.40
N GLU A 167 15.99 -14.84 9.04
CA GLU A 167 16.98 -15.80 9.53
C GLU A 167 17.06 -15.78 11.07
N GLY A 168 17.11 -14.58 11.68
CA GLY A 168 17.14 -14.46 13.13
C GLY A 168 15.83 -14.84 13.81
N LEU A 169 14.69 -14.62 13.18
CA LEU A 169 13.37 -15.08 13.68
C LEU A 169 13.23 -16.62 13.64
N LEU A 170 13.92 -17.27 12.71
CA LEU A 170 13.88 -18.72 12.51
C LEU A 170 15.03 -19.45 13.24
N ASP A 171 15.90 -18.73 13.92
CA ASP A 171 17.02 -19.33 14.65
C ASP A 171 16.52 -20.36 15.70
N GLY A 172 17.07 -21.56 15.65
CA GLY A 172 16.65 -22.68 16.50
C GLY A 172 15.30 -23.31 16.13
N ILE A 173 14.64 -22.89 15.06
CA ILE A 173 13.36 -23.44 14.58
C ILE A 173 13.60 -24.33 13.36
N GLU A 174 13.11 -25.57 13.41
CA GLU A 174 13.15 -26.46 12.24
C GLU A 174 12.36 -25.85 11.08
N THR A 175 13.03 -25.60 9.97
CA THR A 175 12.44 -24.97 8.78
C THR A 175 12.62 -25.86 7.57
N LYS A 176 11.54 -26.10 6.83
CA LYS A 176 11.54 -26.85 5.56
C LYS A 176 11.00 -25.97 4.45
N THR A 177 11.74 -25.86 3.36
CA THR A 177 11.34 -25.13 2.15
C THR A 177 10.98 -26.09 1.03
N GLY A 178 10.28 -25.60 -0.01
CA GLY A 178 9.88 -26.43 -1.15
C GLY A 178 8.82 -27.47 -0.80
N ILE A 179 8.09 -27.30 0.29
CA ILE A 179 7.01 -28.18 0.74
C ILE A 179 5.67 -27.59 0.34
N ASP A 180 4.90 -28.37 -0.40
CA ASP A 180 3.48 -28.08 -0.63
C ASP A 180 2.66 -28.75 0.49
N PHE A 181 1.96 -27.94 1.27
CA PHE A 181 1.11 -28.41 2.37
C PHE A 181 0.03 -29.41 1.92
N PHE A 182 -0.51 -29.21 0.72
CA PHE A 182 -1.60 -30.04 0.21
C PHE A 182 -1.12 -31.38 -0.39
N SER A 183 0.17 -31.51 -0.69
CA SER A 183 0.73 -32.78 -1.17
C SER A 183 0.62 -33.93 -0.15
N ASP A 184 0.68 -33.60 1.15
CA ASP A 184 0.45 -34.55 2.25
C ASP A 184 -0.14 -33.83 3.48
N ARG A 185 -1.34 -33.29 3.30
CA ARG A 185 -2.06 -32.53 4.32
C ARG A 185 -2.24 -33.31 5.62
N ALA A 186 -2.55 -34.61 5.51
CA ALA A 186 -2.79 -35.45 6.69
C ALA A 186 -1.53 -35.54 7.57
N HIS A 187 -0.37 -35.74 6.97
CA HIS A 187 0.91 -35.71 7.67
C HIS A 187 1.14 -34.36 8.36
N TRP A 188 1.06 -33.26 7.61
CA TRP A 188 1.35 -31.94 8.17
C TRP A 188 0.38 -31.53 9.27
N MET A 189 -0.88 -31.94 9.19
CA MET A 189 -1.85 -31.75 10.27
C MET A 189 -1.54 -32.55 11.52
N SER A 190 -0.72 -33.59 11.43
CA SER A 190 -0.36 -34.45 12.56
C SER A 190 0.96 -34.08 13.28
N VAL A 191 1.79 -33.22 12.67
CA VAL A 191 3.13 -32.89 13.22
C VAL A 191 3.11 -31.85 14.33
N ALA A 192 1.98 -31.16 14.56
CA ALA A 192 1.86 -30.15 15.60
C ALA A 192 0.45 -30.09 16.17
N ASP A 193 0.34 -29.68 17.45
CA ASP A 193 -0.95 -29.50 18.13
C ASP A 193 -1.77 -28.32 17.56
N LYS A 194 -1.08 -27.33 17.00
CA LYS A 194 -1.69 -26.15 16.38
C LYS A 194 -1.00 -25.80 15.08
N ILE A 195 -1.79 -25.50 14.07
CA ILE A 195 -1.32 -25.11 12.74
C ILE A 195 -1.77 -23.69 12.44
N ILE A 196 -0.83 -22.84 12.03
CA ILE A 196 -1.10 -21.52 11.50
C ILE A 196 -0.86 -21.58 10.00
N PHE A 197 -1.95 -21.67 9.22
CA PHE A 197 -1.89 -21.72 7.77
C PHE A 197 -1.97 -20.30 7.20
N THR A 198 -0.96 -19.88 6.45
CA THR A 198 -0.87 -18.54 5.85
C THR A 198 -1.03 -18.55 4.32
N GLY A 199 -1.37 -19.71 3.74
CA GLY A 199 -1.67 -19.84 2.31
C GLY A 199 -3.08 -19.36 1.95
N LYS A 200 -3.54 -19.73 0.76
CA LYS A 200 -4.87 -19.34 0.27
C LYS A 200 -5.96 -20.04 1.08
N ILE A 201 -6.82 -19.25 1.71
CA ILE A 201 -7.86 -19.78 2.59
C ILE A 201 -8.93 -20.58 1.84
N ASP A 202 -9.28 -20.18 0.62
CA ASP A 202 -10.22 -20.91 -0.23
C ASP A 202 -9.68 -22.28 -0.62
N GLU A 203 -8.39 -22.41 -0.94
CA GLU A 203 -7.70 -23.66 -1.19
C GLU A 203 -7.66 -24.56 0.06
N PHE A 204 -7.43 -23.97 1.25
CA PHE A 204 -7.46 -24.71 2.52
C PHE A 204 -8.80 -25.40 2.76
N TYR A 205 -9.89 -24.79 2.31
CA TYR A 205 -11.24 -25.33 2.40
C TYR A 205 -11.72 -26.02 1.13
N ASP A 206 -10.78 -26.44 0.25
CA ASP A 206 -11.06 -27.17 -0.98
C ASP A 206 -12.09 -26.44 -1.88
N TYR A 207 -12.05 -25.10 -1.86
CA TYR A 207 -12.93 -24.18 -2.61
C TYR A 207 -14.44 -24.39 -2.37
N ARG A 208 -14.83 -25.10 -1.30
CA ARG A 208 -16.24 -25.46 -1.02
C ARG A 208 -17.14 -24.24 -0.76
N PHE A 209 -16.58 -23.09 -0.47
CA PHE A 209 -17.31 -21.82 -0.28
C PHE A 209 -17.17 -20.87 -1.48
N GLY A 210 -16.64 -21.37 -2.61
CA GLY A 210 -16.29 -20.57 -3.78
C GLY A 210 -14.84 -20.10 -3.77
N ASN A 211 -14.41 -19.52 -4.89
CA ASN A 211 -13.07 -19.02 -5.09
C ASN A 211 -12.98 -17.55 -4.64
N LEU A 212 -11.89 -17.18 -3.99
CA LEU A 212 -11.55 -15.78 -3.79
C LEU A 212 -10.84 -15.22 -5.04
N GLU A 213 -11.05 -13.95 -5.31
CA GLU A 213 -10.33 -13.27 -6.37
C GLU A 213 -8.96 -12.77 -5.87
N TYR A 214 -7.91 -13.13 -6.59
CA TYR A 214 -6.54 -12.66 -6.37
C TYR A 214 -6.09 -11.79 -7.53
N ARG A 215 -5.13 -10.92 -7.28
CA ARG A 215 -4.46 -10.13 -8.31
C ARG A 215 -2.97 -10.40 -8.26
N THR A 216 -2.40 -10.69 -9.42
CA THR A 216 -0.96 -10.88 -9.58
C THR A 216 -0.30 -9.54 -9.81
N VAL A 217 0.74 -9.25 -9.02
CA VAL A 217 1.63 -8.10 -9.26
C VAL A 217 2.80 -8.58 -10.11
N ARG A 218 3.04 -7.89 -11.22
CA ARG A 218 4.19 -8.12 -12.08
C ARG A 218 5.28 -7.10 -11.74
N PHE A 219 6.49 -7.59 -11.55
CA PHE A 219 7.67 -6.75 -11.34
C PHE A 219 8.52 -6.79 -12.60
N GLU A 220 8.97 -5.63 -13.04
CA GLU A 220 9.98 -5.46 -14.09
C GLU A 220 11.18 -4.79 -13.46
N GLU A 221 12.36 -5.36 -13.65
CA GLU A 221 13.61 -4.90 -13.05
C GLU A 221 14.53 -4.40 -14.14
N GLU A 222 15.12 -3.23 -13.93
CA GLU A 222 16.10 -2.63 -14.80
C GLU A 222 17.25 -2.04 -13.97
N VAL A 223 18.49 -2.31 -14.38
CA VAL A 223 19.67 -1.68 -13.81
C VAL A 223 20.09 -0.54 -14.72
N ILE A 224 20.05 0.68 -14.20
CA ILE A 224 20.37 1.89 -14.94
C ILE A 224 21.69 2.44 -14.43
N ASP A 225 22.61 2.80 -15.33
CA ASP A 225 23.92 3.38 -15.01
C ASP A 225 23.77 4.85 -14.55
N CYS A 226 23.16 5.02 -13.38
CA CYS A 226 23.07 6.30 -12.70
C CYS A 226 22.94 6.11 -11.18
N SER A 227 23.45 7.05 -10.40
CA SER A 227 23.43 6.99 -8.94
C SER A 227 22.05 7.28 -8.33
N ASN A 228 21.17 7.97 -9.04
CA ASN A 228 19.84 8.35 -8.57
C ASN A 228 18.90 8.67 -9.75
N TYR A 229 18.06 7.71 -10.12
CA TYR A 229 17.20 7.83 -11.29
C TYR A 229 16.00 8.77 -11.07
N GLN A 230 15.29 8.63 -9.94
CA GLN A 230 14.00 9.32 -9.75
C GLN A 230 13.94 10.27 -8.53
N GLY A 231 15.03 10.38 -7.77
CA GLY A 231 15.12 11.31 -6.63
C GLY A 231 14.34 10.90 -5.37
N ASN A 232 13.60 9.79 -5.43
CA ASN A 232 12.85 9.24 -4.30
C ASN A 232 12.78 7.72 -4.38
N ALA A 233 12.66 7.05 -3.24
CA ALA A 233 12.61 5.58 -3.21
C ALA A 233 11.34 5.02 -3.88
N VAL A 234 10.20 5.71 -3.74
CA VAL A 234 8.91 5.27 -4.31
C VAL A 234 8.23 6.41 -5.05
N VAL A 235 7.94 6.21 -6.33
CA VAL A 235 7.12 7.10 -7.14
C VAL A 235 5.99 6.28 -7.76
N ASN A 236 4.75 6.64 -7.45
CA ASN A 236 3.55 6.01 -8.00
C ASN A 236 3.08 6.79 -9.22
N TYR A 237 3.10 6.19 -10.38
CA TYR A 237 2.49 6.75 -11.58
C TYR A 237 0.99 6.48 -11.55
N THR A 238 0.19 7.55 -11.44
CA THR A 238 -1.25 7.42 -11.19
C THR A 238 -2.10 7.42 -12.45
N GLU A 239 -1.49 7.57 -13.62
CA GLU A 239 -2.14 7.43 -14.91
C GLU A 239 -2.40 5.95 -15.22
N ARG A 240 -3.54 5.65 -15.84
CA ARG A 240 -3.90 4.27 -16.20
C ARG A 240 -2.96 3.67 -17.25
N GLU A 241 -2.50 4.50 -18.18
CA GLU A 241 -1.69 4.12 -19.34
C GLU A 241 -0.22 3.87 -18.98
N VAL A 242 0.24 4.38 -17.86
CA VAL A 242 1.60 4.14 -17.36
C VAL A 242 1.59 2.86 -16.50
N PRO A 243 2.44 1.86 -16.81
CA PRO A 243 2.49 0.60 -16.08
C PRO A 243 2.75 0.74 -14.59
#